data_91a3a3cfad558ec08c821a6ed3982429
#
_entry.id   91a3a3cfad558ec08c821a6ed3982429
#
_cell.length_a   1.000
_cell.length_b   1.000
_cell.length_c   1.000
_cell.angle_alpha   90.00
_cell.angle_beta   90.00
_cell.angle_gamma   90.00
#
_symmetry.space_group_name_H-M   'P 1'
#
loop_
_entity.id
_entity.type
_entity.pdbx_description
1 polymer ?
#
loop_
_entity_poly.entity_id
_entity_poly.type
_entity_poly.pdbx_seq_one_letter_code
_entity_poly.pdbx_strand_id
1 'polypeptide(L)'
;MALSLSGLLTLTSCNEKKFHVEGTITNAADSVLYFENMSLEGPVTVDSVKLSSKGTFSFSGASSANPEFYRLRISGHIINVAVDSTETITVNADYPTMSTGYSIKGNDDCERIRQLSVRQIALQNQAMAIERNMELSPTEVRDSIMSLILAYKEDISKNYIFKDPKAASSYFALFQTIGSYLIFNPRYDRNDIQAFAAVATSWDTFYPGTVRGENLHNIAITGLQTERIVDAENSKVIDASKVETTGIIDIKLIDNKGQERSLSQLKGKVVLLDFHVFSMADSPKRILSLREIYNKYHAQGLEIYQISLDTDEHFWKQQTAALPWISVRETEGLSSRSLMVYNVQSLPEFFIIDRGNNLVKRSQQVKDIEAEIKSLL
;
A
#
# COMPACT_ATOMS: atom_id res chain seq x y z
N MET A 1 -81.69 7.07 11.10
CA MET A 1 -80.66 7.97 10.54
C MET A 1 -79.30 7.41 10.91
N ALA A 2 -78.68 6.70 9.98
CA ALA A 2 -77.33 6.15 10.18
C ALA A 2 -76.37 6.96 9.28
N LEU A 3 -75.46 7.74 9.89
CA LEU A 3 -74.39 8.45 9.18
C LEU A 3 -73.23 7.48 8.99
N SER A 4 -72.97 7.10 7.76
CA SER A 4 -71.76 6.39 7.36
C SER A 4 -70.64 7.40 7.15
N LEU A 5 -69.61 7.37 8.00
CA LEU A 5 -68.39 8.15 7.90
C LEU A 5 -67.40 7.39 6.98
N SER A 6 -67.34 7.79 5.72
CA SER A 6 -66.33 7.28 4.77
C SER A 6 -65.00 7.95 5.05
N GLY A 7 -64.06 7.22 5.70
CA GLY A 7 -62.70 7.65 5.87
C GLY A 7 -61.93 7.55 4.54
N LEU A 8 -61.50 8.71 4.00
CA LEU A 8 -60.57 8.81 2.89
C LEU A 8 -59.18 8.47 3.38
N LEU A 9 -58.68 7.26 3.09
CA LEU A 9 -57.29 6.89 3.24
C LEU A 9 -56.49 7.57 2.11
N THR A 10 -55.88 8.72 2.42
CA THR A 10 -54.87 9.31 1.53
C THR A 10 -53.60 8.44 1.64
N LEU A 11 -53.36 7.60 0.64
CA LEU A 11 -52.07 6.97 0.41
C LEU A 11 -51.09 8.08 0.02
N THR A 12 -50.34 8.61 0.98
CA THR A 12 -49.15 9.41 0.70
C THR A 12 -48.11 8.44 0.11
N SER A 13 -48.08 8.36 -1.21
CA SER A 13 -46.94 7.77 -1.92
C SER A 13 -45.75 8.64 -1.60
N CYS A 14 -44.85 8.13 -0.74
CA CYS A 14 -43.50 8.68 -0.60
C CYS A 14 -42.84 8.52 -1.96
N ASN A 15 -42.79 9.61 -2.72
CA ASN A 15 -42.05 9.64 -3.97
C ASN A 15 -40.56 9.73 -3.62
N GLU A 16 -39.96 8.61 -3.31
CA GLU A 16 -38.52 8.54 -3.06
C GLU A 16 -37.80 9.05 -4.30
N LYS A 17 -37.01 10.09 -4.09
CA LYS A 17 -36.17 10.64 -5.16
C LYS A 17 -35.15 9.55 -5.55
N LYS A 18 -35.06 9.24 -6.84
CA LYS A 18 -34.18 8.20 -7.37
C LYS A 18 -33.24 8.77 -8.42
N PHE A 19 -32.04 8.22 -8.47
CA PHE A 19 -31.16 8.36 -9.63
C PHE A 19 -31.41 7.18 -10.59
N HIS A 20 -30.97 7.33 -11.83
CA HIS A 20 -31.02 6.32 -12.86
C HIS A 20 -29.67 6.14 -13.54
N VAL A 21 -29.32 4.88 -13.84
CA VAL A 21 -28.16 4.53 -14.66
C VAL A 21 -28.67 3.62 -15.78
N GLU A 22 -28.69 4.15 -17.00
CA GLU A 22 -29.28 3.46 -18.14
C GLU A 22 -28.41 3.57 -19.39
N GLY A 23 -28.74 2.78 -20.41
CA GLY A 23 -28.02 2.87 -21.67
C GLY A 23 -28.03 1.58 -22.47
N THR A 24 -26.97 1.42 -23.26
CA THR A 24 -26.84 0.28 -24.18
C THR A 24 -25.41 -0.25 -24.19
N ILE A 25 -25.26 -1.57 -24.05
CA ILE A 25 -24.00 -2.28 -24.24
C ILE A 25 -24.20 -3.24 -25.41
N THR A 26 -23.64 -2.88 -26.57
CA THR A 26 -23.73 -3.70 -27.77
C THR A 26 -22.80 -4.92 -27.69
N ASN A 27 -23.05 -5.94 -28.48
CA ASN A 27 -22.26 -7.18 -28.55
C ASN A 27 -22.16 -7.94 -27.21
N ALA A 28 -23.10 -7.73 -26.29
CA ALA A 28 -23.16 -8.33 -24.95
C ALA A 28 -24.41 -9.24 -24.78
N ALA A 29 -25.03 -9.71 -25.86
CA ALA A 29 -26.21 -10.55 -25.77
C ALA A 29 -25.95 -11.78 -24.88
N ASP A 30 -26.96 -12.13 -24.05
CA ASP A 30 -26.93 -13.22 -23.06
C ASP A 30 -25.94 -13.04 -21.88
N SER A 31 -25.12 -11.97 -21.86
CA SER A 31 -24.28 -11.64 -20.72
C SER A 31 -25.11 -11.06 -19.57
N VAL A 32 -24.64 -11.25 -18.34
CA VAL A 32 -25.23 -10.61 -17.15
C VAL A 32 -24.44 -9.34 -16.86
N LEU A 33 -25.14 -8.20 -16.89
CA LEU A 33 -24.65 -6.91 -16.44
C LEU A 33 -24.96 -6.74 -14.97
N TYR A 34 -23.95 -6.61 -14.15
CA TYR A 34 -24.07 -6.32 -12.72
C TYR A 34 -23.98 -4.82 -12.47
N PHE A 35 -24.85 -4.30 -11.63
CA PHE A 35 -24.77 -2.98 -11.06
C PHE A 35 -24.35 -3.09 -9.59
N GLU A 36 -23.18 -2.57 -9.26
CA GLU A 36 -22.54 -2.78 -7.95
C GLU A 36 -22.22 -1.44 -7.29
N ASN A 37 -22.57 -1.30 -5.99
CA ASN A 37 -22.11 -0.20 -5.15
C ASN A 37 -20.67 -0.48 -4.71
N MET A 38 -19.81 0.54 -4.78
CA MET A 38 -18.42 0.46 -4.35
C MET A 38 -18.32 0.90 -2.88
N SER A 39 -18.65 0.00 -1.94
CA SER A 39 -18.51 0.27 -0.51
C SER A 39 -17.04 0.34 -0.08
N LEU A 40 -16.76 0.82 1.14
CA LEU A 40 -15.40 0.83 1.69
C LEU A 40 -14.84 -0.59 1.91
N GLU A 41 -15.71 -1.58 2.08
CA GLU A 41 -15.34 -2.99 2.25
C GLU A 41 -15.21 -3.74 0.91
N GLY A 42 -15.54 -3.08 -0.19
CA GLY A 42 -15.50 -3.62 -1.54
C GLY A 42 -16.84 -3.54 -2.28
N PRO A 43 -16.91 -4.10 -3.49
CA PRO A 43 -18.10 -4.02 -4.34
C PRO A 43 -19.23 -4.91 -3.83
N VAL A 44 -20.42 -4.32 -3.72
CA VAL A 44 -21.65 -5.02 -3.34
C VAL A 44 -22.65 -4.96 -4.50
N THR A 45 -23.12 -6.09 -4.98
CA THR A 45 -24.13 -6.16 -6.06
C THR A 45 -25.44 -5.58 -5.55
N VAL A 46 -25.92 -4.53 -6.22
CA VAL A 46 -27.21 -3.86 -5.96
C VAL A 46 -28.30 -4.48 -6.83
N ASP A 47 -27.99 -4.69 -8.11
CA ASP A 47 -28.92 -5.24 -9.10
C ASP A 47 -28.16 -5.91 -10.25
N SER A 48 -28.88 -6.65 -11.09
CA SER A 48 -28.30 -7.24 -12.29
C SER A 48 -29.37 -7.48 -13.35
N VAL A 49 -28.95 -7.46 -14.63
CA VAL A 49 -29.83 -7.74 -15.76
C VAL A 49 -29.14 -8.64 -16.78
N LYS A 50 -29.85 -9.62 -17.29
CA LYS A 50 -29.40 -10.38 -18.46
C LYS A 50 -29.70 -9.57 -19.72
N LEU A 51 -28.66 -9.19 -20.45
CA LEU A 51 -28.80 -8.35 -21.63
C LEU A 51 -29.43 -9.13 -22.81
N SER A 52 -30.39 -8.47 -23.46
CA SER A 52 -30.95 -8.94 -24.71
C SER A 52 -30.02 -8.63 -25.90
N SER A 53 -30.40 -9.04 -27.09
CA SER A 53 -29.67 -8.68 -28.32
C SER A 53 -29.60 -7.15 -28.58
N LYS A 54 -30.54 -6.38 -27.99
CA LYS A 54 -30.51 -4.91 -28.04
C LYS A 54 -29.48 -4.30 -27.08
N GLY A 55 -29.05 -5.04 -26.05
CA GLY A 55 -28.07 -4.61 -25.06
C GLY A 55 -28.54 -3.47 -24.14
N THR A 56 -29.84 -3.14 -24.14
CA THR A 56 -30.38 -2.04 -23.29
C THR A 56 -30.51 -2.46 -21.85
N PHE A 57 -30.23 -1.52 -20.94
CA PHE A 57 -30.37 -1.71 -19.49
C PHE A 57 -30.87 -0.43 -18.82
N SER A 58 -31.45 -0.57 -17.63
CA SER A 58 -31.82 0.55 -16.75
C SER A 58 -31.82 0.06 -15.31
N PHE A 59 -31.04 0.73 -14.46
CA PHE A 59 -30.98 0.58 -13.01
C PHE A 59 -31.43 1.85 -12.33
N SER A 60 -31.89 1.78 -11.09
CA SER A 60 -32.23 2.92 -10.28
C SER A 60 -31.86 2.66 -8.82
N GLY A 61 -31.57 3.72 -8.09
CA GLY A 61 -31.32 3.67 -6.64
C GLY A 61 -31.86 4.90 -5.94
N ALA A 62 -31.92 4.86 -4.61
CA ALA A 62 -32.26 6.01 -3.80
C ALA A 62 -31.21 7.12 -3.99
N SER A 63 -31.65 8.37 -4.14
CA SER A 63 -30.72 9.50 -4.29
C SER A 63 -29.92 9.71 -3.00
N SER A 64 -28.66 10.08 -3.15
CA SER A 64 -27.78 10.51 -2.07
C SER A 64 -27.59 12.03 -2.12
N ALA A 65 -27.32 12.64 -0.97
CA ALA A 65 -26.93 14.06 -0.89
C ALA A 65 -25.41 14.24 -0.99
N ASN A 66 -24.69 13.17 -1.15
CA ASN A 66 -23.23 13.13 -1.28
C ASN A 66 -22.83 12.13 -2.38
N PRO A 67 -21.64 12.27 -2.98
CA PRO A 67 -21.19 11.36 -4.02
C PRO A 67 -21.14 9.91 -3.55
N GLU A 68 -21.78 9.03 -4.30
CA GLU A 68 -21.71 7.58 -4.17
C GLU A 68 -21.19 6.97 -5.45
N PHE A 69 -20.43 5.87 -5.29
CA PHE A 69 -19.71 5.23 -6.38
C PHE A 69 -20.33 3.88 -6.71
N TYR A 70 -20.57 3.69 -7.98
CA TYR A 70 -21.09 2.45 -8.54
C TYR A 70 -20.21 1.97 -9.68
N ARG A 71 -20.40 0.73 -10.09
CA ARG A 71 -19.81 0.22 -11.33
C ARG A 71 -20.80 -0.69 -12.07
N LEU A 72 -20.69 -0.63 -13.39
CA LEU A 72 -21.27 -1.60 -14.29
C LEU A 72 -20.23 -2.64 -14.64
N ARG A 73 -20.52 -3.94 -14.47
CA ARG A 73 -19.56 -5.01 -14.69
C ARG A 73 -20.17 -6.15 -15.51
N ILE A 74 -19.44 -6.54 -16.56
CA ILE A 74 -19.65 -7.81 -17.28
C ILE A 74 -18.32 -8.57 -17.24
N SER A 75 -18.27 -9.71 -16.57
CA SER A 75 -17.02 -10.47 -16.37
C SER A 75 -15.90 -9.59 -15.80
N GLY A 76 -14.79 -9.41 -16.51
CA GLY A 76 -13.65 -8.56 -16.14
C GLY A 76 -13.73 -7.11 -16.64
N HIS A 77 -14.78 -6.73 -17.41
CA HIS A 77 -14.93 -5.38 -17.94
C HIS A 77 -15.75 -4.50 -16.99
N ILE A 78 -15.29 -3.30 -16.73
CA ILE A 78 -15.86 -2.38 -15.73
C ILE A 78 -16.01 -0.98 -16.31
N ILE A 79 -17.15 -0.33 -15.98
CA ILE A 79 -17.38 1.10 -16.15
C ILE A 79 -17.73 1.68 -14.78
N ASN A 80 -16.96 2.67 -14.32
CA ASN A 80 -17.19 3.35 -13.05
C ASN A 80 -18.15 4.52 -13.23
N VAL A 81 -19.04 4.71 -12.25
CA VAL A 81 -20.09 5.73 -12.23
C VAL A 81 -20.09 6.40 -10.87
N ALA A 82 -20.23 7.73 -10.82
CA ALA A 82 -20.49 8.46 -9.60
C ALA A 82 -21.87 9.15 -9.69
N VAL A 83 -22.58 9.15 -8.57
CA VAL A 83 -23.93 9.72 -8.45
C VAL A 83 -24.01 10.53 -7.15
N ASP A 84 -24.54 11.75 -7.19
CA ASP A 84 -24.66 12.62 -6.01
C ASP A 84 -26.08 13.22 -5.80
N SER A 85 -27.04 12.89 -6.68
CA SER A 85 -28.38 13.43 -6.62
C SER A 85 -29.41 12.52 -7.30
N THR A 86 -30.37 13.10 -8.01
CA THR A 86 -31.45 12.42 -8.76
C THR A 86 -31.17 12.35 -10.25
N GLU A 87 -29.93 12.49 -10.66
CA GLU A 87 -29.53 12.50 -12.05
C GLU A 87 -29.79 11.18 -12.79
N THR A 88 -29.83 11.27 -14.10
CA THR A 88 -29.84 10.12 -15.00
C THR A 88 -28.49 10.05 -15.72
N ILE A 89 -27.74 8.97 -15.46
CA ILE A 89 -26.47 8.68 -16.10
C ILE A 89 -26.73 7.75 -17.28
N THR A 90 -26.38 8.19 -18.49
CA THR A 90 -26.52 7.42 -19.73
C THR A 90 -25.17 6.87 -20.17
N VAL A 91 -25.06 5.54 -20.30
CA VAL A 91 -23.81 4.84 -20.69
C VAL A 91 -24.04 4.09 -22.00
N ASN A 92 -23.17 4.30 -22.98
CA ASN A 92 -23.15 3.51 -24.21
C ASN A 92 -21.76 2.96 -24.45
N ALA A 93 -21.69 1.64 -24.66
CA ALA A 93 -20.44 0.89 -24.84
C ALA A 93 -20.60 -0.26 -25.84
N ASP A 94 -19.48 -0.75 -26.32
CA ASP A 94 -19.38 -2.02 -27.03
C ASP A 94 -18.64 -3.02 -26.12
N TYR A 95 -19.19 -4.20 -25.92
CA TYR A 95 -18.70 -5.15 -24.88
C TYR A 95 -17.20 -5.45 -24.97
N PRO A 96 -16.62 -5.75 -26.14
CA PRO A 96 -15.18 -6.02 -26.25
C PRO A 96 -14.28 -4.86 -25.75
N THR A 97 -14.76 -3.63 -25.81
CA THR A 97 -14.00 -2.43 -25.43
C THR A 97 -14.66 -1.63 -24.32
N MET A 98 -15.65 -2.19 -23.60
CA MET A 98 -16.48 -1.41 -22.67
C MET A 98 -15.70 -0.72 -21.55
N SER A 99 -14.52 -1.20 -21.17
CA SER A 99 -13.72 -0.54 -20.12
C SER A 99 -12.94 0.70 -20.62
N THR A 100 -12.78 0.87 -21.92
CA THR A 100 -11.96 1.95 -22.51
C THR A 100 -12.69 2.76 -23.56
N GLY A 101 -13.61 2.15 -24.31
CA GLY A 101 -14.28 2.72 -25.49
C GLY A 101 -15.75 3.09 -25.23
N TYR A 102 -16.12 3.50 -24.04
CA TYR A 102 -17.50 3.88 -23.73
C TYR A 102 -17.71 5.40 -23.72
N SER A 103 -18.96 5.81 -23.88
CA SER A 103 -19.41 7.17 -23.63
C SER A 103 -20.28 7.20 -22.39
N ILE A 104 -20.19 8.28 -21.60
CA ILE A 104 -20.99 8.50 -20.41
C ILE A 104 -21.47 9.95 -20.36
N LYS A 105 -22.73 10.15 -19.97
CA LYS A 105 -23.35 11.47 -19.85
C LYS A 105 -24.24 11.48 -18.61
N GLY A 106 -24.50 12.66 -18.06
CA GLY A 106 -25.41 12.87 -16.93
C GLY A 106 -24.82 13.82 -15.89
N ASN A 107 -23.54 13.66 -15.55
CA ASN A 107 -22.79 14.63 -14.79
C ASN A 107 -21.32 14.70 -15.23
N ASP A 108 -20.64 15.79 -14.84
CA ASP A 108 -19.25 16.04 -15.23
C ASP A 108 -18.26 15.07 -14.53
N ASP A 109 -18.59 14.64 -13.32
CA ASP A 109 -17.74 13.71 -12.58
C ASP A 109 -17.67 12.33 -13.23
N CYS A 110 -18.76 11.86 -13.81
CA CYS A 110 -18.76 10.61 -14.58
C CYS A 110 -17.81 10.67 -15.79
N GLU A 111 -17.79 11.78 -16.50
CA GLU A 111 -16.87 11.94 -17.63
C GLU A 111 -15.41 12.04 -17.16
N ARG A 112 -15.13 12.75 -16.06
CA ARG A 112 -13.79 12.82 -15.46
C ARG A 112 -13.34 11.45 -14.96
N ILE A 113 -14.22 10.67 -14.32
CA ILE A 113 -13.94 9.30 -13.88
C ILE A 113 -13.67 8.38 -15.07
N ARG A 114 -14.40 8.56 -16.18
CA ARG A 114 -14.10 7.84 -17.43
C ARG A 114 -12.68 8.13 -17.91
N GLN A 115 -12.29 9.39 -17.96
CA GLN A 115 -10.94 9.79 -18.36
C GLN A 115 -9.88 9.20 -17.43
N LEU A 116 -10.07 9.27 -16.12
CA LEU A 116 -9.18 8.68 -15.12
C LEU A 116 -9.07 7.16 -15.28
N SER A 117 -10.20 6.46 -15.49
CA SER A 117 -10.21 5.00 -15.70
C SER A 117 -9.45 4.58 -16.95
N VAL A 118 -9.65 5.27 -18.07
CA VAL A 118 -8.94 5.01 -19.32
C VAL A 118 -7.44 5.27 -19.18
N ARG A 119 -7.07 6.35 -18.50
CA ARG A 119 -5.67 6.71 -18.22
C ARG A 119 -4.98 5.72 -17.30
N GLN A 120 -5.69 5.22 -16.27
CA GLN A 120 -5.17 4.16 -15.39
C GLN A 120 -4.90 2.87 -16.16
N ILE A 121 -5.81 2.44 -17.04
CA ILE A 121 -5.61 1.27 -17.90
C ILE A 121 -4.40 1.48 -18.84
N ALA A 122 -4.25 2.66 -19.40
CA ALA A 122 -3.08 3.00 -20.23
C ALA A 122 -1.77 2.94 -19.43
N LEU A 123 -1.76 3.47 -18.20
CA LEU A 123 -0.62 3.38 -17.29
C LEU A 123 -0.24 1.93 -16.99
N GLN A 124 -1.22 1.08 -16.66
CA GLN A 124 -0.99 -0.34 -16.41
C GLN A 124 -0.41 -1.06 -17.62
N ASN A 125 -0.93 -0.78 -18.83
CA ASN A 125 -0.43 -1.38 -20.05
C ASN A 125 1.02 -0.93 -20.37
N GLN A 126 1.34 0.33 -20.12
CA GLN A 126 2.72 0.84 -20.30
C GLN A 126 3.68 0.21 -19.28
N ALA A 127 3.29 0.09 -18.01
CA ALA A 127 4.10 -0.57 -17.00
C ALA A 127 4.36 -2.04 -17.36
N MET A 128 3.32 -2.78 -17.76
CA MET A 128 3.47 -4.17 -18.23
C MET A 128 4.36 -4.30 -19.47
N ALA A 129 4.32 -3.33 -20.38
CA ALA A 129 5.21 -3.33 -21.56
C ALA A 129 6.68 -3.14 -21.16
N ILE A 130 6.95 -2.26 -20.18
CA ILE A 130 8.29 -2.05 -19.62
C ILE A 130 8.78 -3.33 -18.92
N GLU A 131 7.94 -3.96 -18.08
CA GLU A 131 8.28 -5.21 -17.37
C GLU A 131 8.62 -6.37 -18.31
N ARG A 132 7.98 -6.43 -19.48
CA ARG A 132 8.21 -7.47 -20.49
C ARG A 132 9.36 -7.19 -21.42
N ASN A 133 9.96 -6.02 -21.34
CA ASN A 133 11.09 -5.66 -22.20
C ASN A 133 12.39 -6.34 -21.71
N MET A 134 12.78 -7.41 -22.39
CA MET A 134 13.98 -8.20 -22.06
C MET A 134 15.31 -7.47 -22.38
N GLU A 135 15.27 -6.31 -23.02
CA GLU A 135 16.46 -5.49 -23.30
C GLU A 135 16.84 -4.61 -22.11
N LEU A 136 15.92 -4.40 -21.16
CA LEU A 136 16.14 -3.58 -19.97
C LEU A 136 16.69 -4.43 -18.79
N SER A 137 17.65 -3.88 -18.08
CA SER A 137 18.08 -4.43 -16.80
C SER A 137 16.99 -4.24 -15.73
N PRO A 138 16.98 -5.03 -14.64
CA PRO A 138 16.02 -4.87 -13.54
C PRO A 138 15.99 -3.45 -12.95
N THR A 139 17.13 -2.75 -12.94
CA THR A 139 17.22 -1.36 -12.47
C THR A 139 16.55 -0.41 -13.43
N GLU A 140 16.79 -0.54 -14.74
CA GLU A 140 16.14 0.30 -15.76
C GLU A 140 14.63 0.08 -15.82
N VAL A 141 14.15 -1.15 -15.66
CA VAL A 141 12.71 -1.47 -15.54
C VAL A 141 12.12 -0.72 -14.36
N ARG A 142 12.70 -0.86 -13.15
CA ARG A 142 12.21 -0.18 -11.94
C ARG A 142 12.19 1.34 -12.11
N ASP A 143 13.28 1.92 -12.58
CA ASP A 143 13.43 3.38 -12.73
C ASP A 143 12.48 3.95 -13.79
N SER A 144 12.25 3.21 -14.88
CA SER A 144 11.28 3.57 -15.92
C SER A 144 9.83 3.53 -15.40
N ILE A 145 9.44 2.48 -14.66
CA ILE A 145 8.11 2.37 -14.05
C ILE A 145 7.91 3.48 -13.02
N MET A 146 8.91 3.74 -12.17
CA MET A 146 8.83 4.81 -11.18
C MET A 146 8.64 6.18 -11.85
N SER A 147 9.40 6.49 -12.90
CA SER A 147 9.25 7.73 -13.66
C SER A 147 7.87 7.86 -14.30
N LEU A 148 7.33 6.76 -14.82
CA LEU A 148 5.99 6.72 -15.40
C LEU A 148 4.91 7.00 -14.36
N ILE A 149 5.02 6.40 -13.16
CA ILE A 149 4.09 6.63 -12.05
C ILE A 149 4.17 8.07 -11.54
N LEU A 150 5.38 8.63 -11.39
CA LEU A 150 5.57 10.01 -10.94
C LEU A 150 4.95 11.02 -11.91
N ALA A 151 5.16 10.83 -13.22
CA ALA A 151 4.54 11.69 -14.24
C ALA A 151 3.01 11.60 -14.21
N TYR A 152 2.46 10.41 -14.01
CA TYR A 152 1.02 10.20 -13.85
C TYR A 152 0.49 10.92 -12.61
N LYS A 153 1.14 10.76 -11.46
CA LYS A 153 0.76 11.41 -10.19
C LYS A 153 0.76 12.94 -10.32
N GLU A 154 1.81 13.51 -10.91
CA GLU A 154 1.91 14.97 -11.12
C GLU A 154 0.73 15.49 -11.93
N ASP A 155 0.42 14.84 -13.05
CA ASP A 155 -0.67 15.25 -13.93
C ASP A 155 -2.04 15.10 -13.25
N ILE A 156 -2.31 13.98 -12.59
CA ILE A 156 -3.60 13.74 -11.90
C ILE A 156 -3.75 14.68 -10.70
N SER A 157 -2.71 14.90 -9.92
CA SER A 157 -2.73 15.86 -8.81
C SER A 157 -3.11 17.26 -9.28
N LYS A 158 -2.45 17.74 -10.33
CA LYS A 158 -2.64 19.09 -10.85
C LYS A 158 -3.99 19.29 -11.53
N ASN A 159 -4.40 18.36 -12.39
CA ASN A 159 -5.54 18.54 -13.28
C ASN A 159 -6.86 18.02 -12.73
N TYR A 160 -6.84 17.19 -11.69
CA TYR A 160 -8.03 16.64 -11.04
C TYR A 160 -8.05 16.97 -9.55
N ILE A 161 -7.13 16.44 -8.74
CA ILE A 161 -7.21 16.47 -7.27
C ILE A 161 -7.19 17.89 -6.72
N PHE A 162 -6.18 18.69 -7.01
CA PHE A 162 -6.05 20.07 -6.51
C PHE A 162 -6.92 21.08 -7.27
N LYS A 163 -7.39 20.71 -8.47
CA LYS A 163 -8.26 21.58 -9.26
C LYS A 163 -9.65 21.68 -8.69
N ASP A 164 -10.22 20.56 -8.21
CA ASP A 164 -11.54 20.48 -7.60
C ASP A 164 -11.58 19.39 -6.52
N PRO A 165 -11.02 19.64 -5.32
CA PRO A 165 -10.87 18.61 -4.28
C PRO A 165 -12.21 18.04 -3.77
N LYS A 166 -13.34 18.76 -3.92
CA LYS A 166 -14.67 18.27 -3.52
C LYS A 166 -15.28 17.28 -4.51
N ALA A 167 -14.80 17.24 -5.75
CA ALA A 167 -15.38 16.44 -6.82
C ALA A 167 -15.29 14.93 -6.51
N ALA A 168 -16.30 14.18 -6.94
CA ALA A 168 -16.26 12.72 -6.86
C ALA A 168 -15.08 12.14 -7.65
N SER A 169 -14.71 12.75 -8.76
CA SER A 169 -13.55 12.36 -9.56
C SER A 169 -12.23 12.51 -8.81
N SER A 170 -12.10 13.49 -7.92
CA SER A 170 -10.90 13.67 -7.07
C SER A 170 -10.79 12.59 -6.00
N TYR A 171 -11.91 12.22 -5.37
CA TYR A 171 -11.96 11.05 -4.49
C TYR A 171 -11.54 9.78 -5.26
N PHE A 172 -12.14 9.53 -6.43
CA PHE A 172 -11.84 8.38 -7.26
C PHE A 172 -10.35 8.31 -7.62
N ALA A 173 -9.73 9.45 -7.96
CA ALA A 173 -8.32 9.53 -8.33
C ALA A 173 -7.37 9.05 -7.22
N LEU A 174 -7.66 9.37 -5.94
CA LEU A 174 -6.84 8.97 -4.79
C LEU A 174 -6.76 7.45 -4.60
N PHE A 175 -7.80 6.72 -4.98
CA PHE A 175 -7.89 5.26 -4.78
C PHE A 175 -7.57 4.45 -6.04
N GLN A 176 -7.01 5.07 -7.07
CA GLN A 176 -6.52 4.33 -8.24
C GLN A 176 -5.31 3.47 -7.89
N THR A 177 -5.22 2.30 -8.53
CA THR A 177 -4.17 1.32 -8.30
C THR A 177 -3.37 0.99 -9.55
N ILE A 178 -2.14 0.53 -9.36
CA ILE A 178 -1.36 -0.17 -10.38
C ILE A 178 -1.04 -1.56 -9.81
N GLY A 179 -1.57 -2.62 -10.47
CA GLY A 179 -1.63 -3.94 -9.84
C GLY A 179 -2.39 -3.89 -8.50
N SER A 180 -1.76 -4.33 -7.42
CA SER A 180 -2.29 -4.31 -6.06
C SER A 180 -1.90 -3.06 -5.24
N TYR A 181 -1.12 -2.14 -5.80
CA TYR A 181 -0.59 -0.99 -5.07
C TYR A 181 -1.37 0.28 -5.38
N LEU A 182 -1.65 1.10 -4.37
CA LEU A 182 -2.18 2.45 -4.56
C LEU A 182 -1.16 3.31 -5.30
N ILE A 183 -1.62 4.05 -6.33
CA ILE A 183 -0.79 5.03 -7.03
C ILE A 183 -0.47 6.20 -6.11
N PHE A 184 -1.46 6.70 -5.38
CA PHE A 184 -1.30 7.68 -4.31
C PHE A 184 -1.24 6.97 -2.96
N ASN A 185 -0.06 6.94 -2.33
CA ASN A 185 0.13 6.24 -1.06
C ASN A 185 0.47 7.21 0.09
N PRO A 186 -0.51 7.58 0.93
CA PRO A 186 -0.33 8.56 1.98
C PRO A 186 0.54 8.09 3.16
N ARG A 187 1.08 6.87 3.12
CA ARG A 187 1.96 6.35 4.18
C ARG A 187 3.43 6.70 3.97
N TYR A 188 3.84 6.92 2.71
CA TYR A 188 5.26 6.99 2.35
C TYR A 188 5.64 8.22 1.55
N ASP A 189 4.66 8.98 1.04
CA ASP A 189 4.92 10.11 0.15
C ASP A 189 4.20 11.36 0.66
N ARG A 190 4.97 12.41 0.93
CA ARG A 190 4.47 13.71 1.44
C ARG A 190 3.47 14.35 0.48
N ASN A 191 3.71 14.28 -0.82
CA ASN A 191 2.82 14.85 -1.81
C ASN A 191 1.49 14.11 -1.86
N ASP A 192 1.52 12.78 -1.64
CA ASP A 192 0.31 11.97 -1.55
C ASP A 192 -0.49 12.31 -0.29
N ILE A 193 0.18 12.49 0.85
CA ILE A 193 -0.46 12.97 2.10
C ILE A 193 -1.18 14.30 1.84
N GLN A 194 -0.54 15.24 1.16
CA GLN A 194 -1.15 16.53 0.81
C GLN A 194 -2.37 16.36 -0.10
N ALA A 195 -2.31 15.46 -1.08
CA ALA A 195 -3.42 15.15 -1.96
C ALA A 195 -4.63 14.59 -1.18
N PHE A 196 -4.40 13.61 -0.29
CA PHE A 196 -5.45 13.08 0.59
C PHE A 196 -6.00 14.15 1.53
N ALA A 197 -5.15 14.97 2.15
CA ALA A 197 -5.56 16.04 3.06
C ALA A 197 -6.41 17.11 2.36
N ALA A 198 -6.08 17.48 1.13
CA ALA A 198 -6.85 18.45 0.36
C ALA A 198 -8.28 17.96 0.08
N VAL A 199 -8.43 16.69 -0.35
CA VAL A 199 -9.74 16.08 -0.61
C VAL A 199 -10.50 15.88 0.71
N ALA A 200 -9.85 15.37 1.77
CA ALA A 200 -10.46 15.17 3.07
C ALA A 200 -11.04 16.49 3.63
N THR A 201 -10.23 17.56 3.66
CA THR A 201 -10.68 18.89 4.13
C THR A 201 -11.86 19.42 3.32
N SER A 202 -11.83 19.19 2.01
CA SER A 202 -12.94 19.62 1.14
C SER A 202 -14.20 18.80 1.40
N TRP A 203 -14.06 17.48 1.56
CA TRP A 203 -15.20 16.59 1.85
C TRP A 203 -15.81 16.85 3.23
N ASP A 204 -15.01 17.13 4.25
CA ASP A 204 -15.49 17.53 5.58
C ASP A 204 -16.34 18.81 5.51
N THR A 205 -16.03 19.71 4.58
CA THR A 205 -16.73 20.98 4.39
C THR A 205 -18.03 20.81 3.58
N PHE A 206 -17.98 20.08 2.48
CA PHE A 206 -19.09 19.97 1.53
C PHE A 206 -20.01 18.77 1.78
N TYR A 207 -19.48 17.70 2.38
CA TYR A 207 -20.19 16.44 2.66
C TYR A 207 -19.96 15.99 4.11
N PRO A 208 -20.28 16.84 5.12
CA PRO A 208 -19.97 16.54 6.52
C PRO A 208 -20.67 15.28 7.02
N GLY A 209 -19.97 14.48 7.85
CA GLY A 209 -20.52 13.28 8.48
C GLY A 209 -20.75 12.11 7.53
N THR A 210 -20.19 12.15 6.32
CA THR A 210 -20.26 11.01 5.40
C THR A 210 -19.19 9.97 5.73
N VAL A 211 -19.55 8.69 5.61
CA VAL A 211 -18.61 7.57 5.89
C VAL A 211 -17.34 7.68 5.04
N ARG A 212 -17.44 8.13 3.79
CA ARG A 212 -16.28 8.34 2.91
C ARG A 212 -15.43 9.53 3.33
N GLY A 213 -16.05 10.61 3.79
CA GLY A 213 -15.35 11.78 4.36
C GLY A 213 -14.59 11.41 5.62
N GLU A 214 -15.22 10.69 6.56
CA GLU A 214 -14.57 10.18 7.77
C GLU A 214 -13.38 9.25 7.45
N ASN A 215 -13.53 8.37 6.45
CA ASN A 215 -12.43 7.51 6.02
C ASN A 215 -11.26 8.30 5.44
N LEU A 216 -11.52 9.29 4.56
CA LEU A 216 -10.49 10.19 4.04
C LEU A 216 -9.79 10.98 5.14
N HIS A 217 -10.57 11.52 6.09
CA HIS A 217 -10.06 12.25 7.25
C HIS A 217 -9.09 11.36 8.06
N ASN A 218 -9.48 10.15 8.38
CA ASN A 218 -8.65 9.20 9.13
C ASN A 218 -7.35 8.84 8.38
N ILE A 219 -7.42 8.63 7.07
CA ILE A 219 -6.25 8.35 6.22
C ILE A 219 -5.31 9.57 6.23
N ALA A 220 -5.82 10.78 6.03
CA ALA A 220 -5.03 12.00 6.01
C ALA A 220 -4.35 12.29 7.36
N ILE A 221 -5.09 12.16 8.47
CA ILE A 221 -4.55 12.35 9.83
C ILE A 221 -3.45 11.32 10.12
N THR A 222 -3.66 10.06 9.79
CA THR A 222 -2.66 9.01 9.98
C THR A 222 -1.38 9.31 9.17
N GLY A 223 -1.52 9.75 7.91
CA GLY A 223 -0.40 10.16 7.08
C GLY A 223 0.38 11.33 7.68
N LEU A 224 -0.31 12.40 8.09
CA LEU A 224 0.30 13.59 8.72
C LEU A 224 0.98 13.26 10.06
N GLN A 225 0.44 12.35 10.85
CA GLN A 225 1.08 11.89 12.09
C GLN A 225 2.36 11.14 11.80
N THR A 226 2.36 10.24 10.81
CA THR A 226 3.54 9.49 10.38
C THR A 226 4.62 10.45 9.87
N GLU A 227 4.27 11.43 9.04
CA GLU A 227 5.18 12.46 8.55
C GLU A 227 5.83 13.24 9.70
N ARG A 228 5.03 13.70 10.68
CA ARG A 228 5.55 14.42 11.86
C ARG A 228 6.52 13.60 12.69
N ILE A 229 6.26 12.29 12.84
CA ILE A 229 7.17 11.38 13.55
C ILE A 229 8.49 11.28 12.80
N VAL A 230 8.44 11.06 11.48
CA VAL A 230 9.64 10.97 10.62
C VAL A 230 10.40 12.31 10.63
N ASP A 231 9.72 13.44 10.49
CA ASP A 231 10.35 14.76 10.54
C ASP A 231 10.96 15.07 11.92
N ALA A 232 10.29 14.67 13.01
CA ALA A 232 10.81 14.80 14.37
C ALA A 232 12.02 13.88 14.62
N GLU A 233 12.06 12.72 14.03
CA GLU A 233 13.22 11.83 14.08
C GLU A 233 14.39 12.38 13.24
N ASN A 234 14.11 12.89 12.05
CA ASN A 234 15.11 13.50 11.16
C ASN A 234 15.61 14.86 11.67
N SER A 235 14.76 15.62 12.37
CA SER A 235 15.10 16.95 12.93
C SER A 235 15.71 16.87 14.32
N LYS A 236 15.84 15.70 14.93
CA LYS A 236 16.71 15.53 16.09
C LYS A 236 18.13 15.89 15.63
N VAL A 237 18.46 17.17 15.73
CA VAL A 237 19.84 17.66 15.64
C VAL A 237 20.60 16.84 16.68
N ILE A 238 21.36 15.87 16.19
CA ILE A 238 22.32 15.16 17.03
C ILE A 238 23.30 16.24 17.43
N ASP A 239 23.17 16.73 18.66
CA ASP A 239 24.15 17.64 19.26
C ASP A 239 25.48 16.89 19.26
N ALA A 240 26.33 17.23 18.28
CA ALA A 240 27.60 16.55 18.04
C ALA A 240 28.50 16.57 19.30
N SER A 241 28.22 17.46 20.27
CA SER A 241 28.92 17.51 21.56
C SER A 241 28.40 16.47 22.56
N LYS A 242 27.22 15.87 22.31
CA LYS A 242 26.58 14.80 23.10
C LYS A 242 26.60 13.45 22.41
N VAL A 243 27.14 13.36 21.21
CA VAL A 243 27.46 12.09 20.58
C VAL A 243 28.65 11.51 21.35
N GLU A 244 28.39 10.75 22.41
CA GLU A 244 29.31 9.69 22.74
C GLU A 244 29.44 8.86 21.47
N THR A 245 30.64 8.86 20.89
CA THR A 245 31.00 8.03 19.74
C THR A 245 31.00 6.56 20.15
N THR A 246 29.86 6.03 20.50
CA THR A 246 29.59 4.60 20.43
C THR A 246 29.20 4.35 18.97
N GLY A 247 30.14 3.84 18.19
CA GLY A 247 30.05 3.74 16.74
C GLY A 247 28.97 2.78 16.21
N ILE A 248 28.01 2.37 17.03
CA ILE A 248 26.84 1.55 16.64
C ILE A 248 25.56 2.19 17.15
N ILE A 249 24.47 1.94 16.46
CA ILE A 249 23.11 2.18 16.96
C ILE A 249 22.66 0.93 17.69
N ASP A 250 22.30 1.06 18.98
CA ASP A 250 21.93 -0.09 19.80
C ASP A 250 20.66 -0.77 19.30
N ILE A 251 20.67 -2.11 19.27
CA ILE A 251 19.54 -2.96 18.96
C ILE A 251 19.21 -3.78 20.19
N LYS A 252 17.96 -3.71 20.67
CA LYS A 252 17.46 -4.46 21.82
C LYS A 252 16.33 -5.35 21.36
N LEU A 253 16.53 -6.66 21.40
CA LEU A 253 15.57 -7.65 20.96
C LEU A 253 15.54 -8.85 21.92
N ILE A 254 14.47 -9.63 21.83
CA ILE A 254 14.30 -10.83 22.66
C ILE A 254 14.98 -12.03 21.97
N ASP A 255 15.80 -12.75 22.71
CA ASP A 255 16.45 -13.97 22.24
C ASP A 255 15.50 -15.18 22.26
N ASN A 256 15.98 -16.31 21.71
CA ASN A 256 15.21 -17.57 21.65
C ASN A 256 14.95 -18.21 23.03
N LYS A 257 15.53 -17.66 24.10
CA LYS A 257 15.29 -18.06 25.50
C LYS A 257 14.40 -17.09 26.26
N GLY A 258 13.88 -16.05 25.57
CA GLY A 258 13.00 -15.03 26.16
C GLY A 258 13.74 -13.93 26.92
N GLN A 259 15.05 -13.78 26.75
CA GLN A 259 15.85 -12.75 27.41
C GLN A 259 16.09 -11.57 26.46
N GLU A 260 15.99 -10.34 26.97
CA GLU A 260 16.36 -9.16 26.21
C GLU A 260 17.89 -9.13 26.03
N ARG A 261 18.32 -8.96 24.79
CA ARG A 261 19.71 -8.81 24.39
C ARG A 261 19.91 -7.46 23.72
N SER A 262 20.95 -6.76 24.15
CA SER A 262 21.36 -5.48 23.58
C SER A 262 22.70 -5.63 22.88
N LEU A 263 22.80 -5.11 21.65
CA LEU A 263 24.02 -5.12 20.87
C LEU A 263 25.15 -4.35 21.58
N SER A 264 24.83 -3.23 22.23
CA SER A 264 25.79 -2.40 22.96
C SER A 264 26.43 -3.11 24.17
N GLN A 265 25.77 -4.12 24.75
CA GLN A 265 26.31 -4.93 25.85
C GLN A 265 27.50 -5.80 25.44
N LEU A 266 27.74 -5.94 24.14
CA LEU A 266 28.84 -6.74 23.60
C LEU A 266 30.16 -5.95 23.45
N LYS A 267 30.23 -4.72 23.96
CA LYS A 267 31.45 -3.92 23.99
C LYS A 267 32.61 -4.71 24.61
N GLY A 268 33.78 -4.67 23.99
CA GLY A 268 34.95 -5.45 24.37
C GLY A 268 35.10 -6.73 23.56
N LYS A 269 34.10 -7.14 22.77
CA LYS A 269 34.17 -8.25 21.83
C LYS A 269 34.20 -7.72 20.39
N VAL A 270 34.74 -8.53 19.48
CA VAL A 270 34.50 -8.38 18.04
C VAL A 270 33.16 -9.01 17.75
N VAL A 271 32.23 -8.23 17.16
CA VAL A 271 30.85 -8.69 16.93
C VAL A 271 30.57 -8.81 15.44
N LEU A 272 30.08 -9.96 15.03
CA LEU A 272 29.41 -10.14 13.75
C LEU A 272 27.91 -9.92 13.95
N LEU A 273 27.41 -8.76 13.53
CA LEU A 273 26.00 -8.46 13.47
C LEU A 273 25.46 -9.03 12.16
N ASP A 274 24.60 -10.04 12.21
CA ASP A 274 24.11 -10.79 11.06
C ASP A 274 22.58 -10.69 10.93
N PHE A 275 22.09 -10.12 9.83
CA PHE A 275 20.68 -10.09 9.48
C PHE A 275 20.36 -11.29 8.59
N HIS A 276 19.44 -12.14 9.06
CA HIS A 276 19.24 -13.47 8.50
C HIS A 276 17.75 -13.84 8.36
N VAL A 277 17.46 -14.67 7.38
CA VAL A 277 16.17 -15.34 7.19
C VAL A 277 16.42 -16.84 7.09
N PHE A 278 15.98 -17.61 8.10
CA PHE A 278 16.20 -19.06 8.15
C PHE A 278 15.42 -19.82 7.08
N SER A 279 14.30 -19.27 6.61
CA SER A 279 13.50 -19.87 5.53
C SER A 279 14.12 -19.76 4.13
N MET A 280 15.23 -19.03 3.96
CA MET A 280 15.96 -18.97 2.69
C MET A 280 16.70 -20.27 2.39
N ALA A 281 16.74 -20.68 1.11
CA ALA A 281 17.35 -21.91 0.67
C ALA A 281 18.83 -22.08 1.05
N ASP A 282 19.60 -20.97 1.06
CA ASP A 282 21.02 -20.96 1.39
C ASP A 282 21.30 -20.84 2.90
N SER A 283 20.28 -20.70 3.73
CA SER A 283 20.42 -20.54 5.17
C SER A 283 21.23 -21.67 5.83
N PRO A 284 20.98 -22.97 5.57
CA PRO A 284 21.72 -24.03 6.20
C PRO A 284 23.24 -23.96 5.94
N LYS A 285 23.64 -23.64 4.72
CA LYS A 285 25.05 -23.49 4.33
C LYS A 285 25.71 -22.33 5.07
N ARG A 286 25.00 -21.19 5.16
CA ARG A 286 25.50 -20.03 5.90
C ARG A 286 25.65 -20.32 7.39
N ILE A 287 24.70 -20.95 8.03
CA ILE A 287 24.75 -21.33 9.45
C ILE A 287 25.94 -22.27 9.74
N LEU A 288 26.21 -23.22 8.87
CA LEU A 288 27.40 -24.09 9.01
C LEU A 288 28.72 -23.28 8.95
N SER A 289 28.85 -22.39 7.98
CA SER A 289 30.04 -21.53 7.86
C SER A 289 30.21 -20.60 9.08
N LEU A 290 29.14 -19.98 9.57
CA LEU A 290 29.19 -19.15 10.77
C LEU A 290 29.55 -19.95 12.02
N ARG A 291 29.12 -21.22 12.12
CA ARG A 291 29.43 -22.10 13.24
C ARG A 291 30.93 -22.47 13.26
N GLU A 292 31.55 -22.70 12.11
CA GLU A 292 32.98 -22.94 12.01
C GLU A 292 33.78 -21.73 12.50
N ILE A 293 33.43 -20.53 12.04
CA ILE A 293 34.07 -19.28 12.46
C ILE A 293 33.85 -19.04 13.95
N TYR A 294 32.67 -19.24 14.47
CA TYR A 294 32.35 -19.05 15.89
C TYR A 294 33.14 -19.99 16.77
N ASN A 295 33.15 -21.28 16.47
CA ASN A 295 33.89 -22.28 17.23
C ASN A 295 35.39 -21.97 17.28
N LYS A 296 35.95 -21.41 16.21
CA LYS A 296 37.36 -21.09 16.10
C LYS A 296 37.76 -19.83 16.88
N TYR A 297 36.89 -18.84 16.94
CA TYR A 297 37.25 -17.51 17.43
C TYR A 297 36.46 -17.02 18.66
N HIS A 298 35.42 -17.71 19.08
CA HIS A 298 34.64 -17.29 20.26
C HIS A 298 35.50 -17.15 21.51
N ALA A 299 36.37 -18.11 21.79
CA ALA A 299 37.31 -18.09 22.94
C ALA A 299 38.31 -16.92 22.87
N GLN A 300 38.52 -16.33 21.69
CA GLN A 300 39.40 -15.18 21.46
C GLN A 300 38.63 -13.84 21.52
N GLY A 301 37.30 -13.88 21.73
CA GLY A 301 36.49 -12.69 21.92
C GLY A 301 35.56 -12.35 20.75
N LEU A 302 35.30 -13.27 19.81
CA LEU A 302 34.24 -13.15 18.83
C LEU A 302 32.88 -13.39 19.45
N GLU A 303 31.89 -12.60 19.09
CA GLU A 303 30.47 -12.89 19.32
C GLU A 303 29.69 -12.75 18.02
N ILE A 304 28.60 -13.50 17.85
CA ILE A 304 27.64 -13.32 16.77
C ILE A 304 26.32 -12.85 17.37
N TYR A 305 25.84 -11.70 16.91
CA TYR A 305 24.52 -11.19 17.21
C TYR A 305 23.66 -11.34 15.95
N GLN A 306 22.89 -12.43 15.89
CA GLN A 306 22.10 -12.78 14.71
C GLN A 306 20.64 -12.35 14.88
N ILE A 307 20.16 -11.53 13.97
CA ILE A 307 18.79 -11.02 13.92
C ILE A 307 18.02 -11.80 12.86
N SER A 308 17.05 -12.61 13.31
CA SER A 308 16.12 -13.27 12.41
C SER A 308 14.99 -12.32 12.01
N LEU A 309 14.65 -12.36 10.73
CA LEU A 309 13.52 -11.64 10.13
C LEU A 309 12.37 -12.60 9.78
N ASP A 310 12.45 -13.84 10.22
CA ASP A 310 11.36 -14.82 10.07
C ASP A 310 10.18 -14.43 10.95
N THR A 311 8.98 -14.33 10.38
CA THR A 311 7.76 -13.94 11.10
C THR A 311 7.20 -15.06 11.96
N ASP A 312 7.47 -16.31 11.60
CA ASP A 312 7.07 -17.51 12.39
C ASP A 312 8.03 -17.71 13.57
N GLU A 313 7.53 -17.43 14.77
CA GLU A 313 8.30 -17.57 16.02
C GLU A 313 8.64 -19.02 16.33
N HIS A 314 7.72 -19.96 16.05
CA HIS A 314 7.94 -21.37 16.34
C HIS A 314 9.04 -21.95 15.45
N PHE A 315 8.96 -21.66 14.16
CA PHE A 315 10.00 -22.04 13.20
C PHE A 315 11.36 -21.46 13.60
N TRP A 316 11.44 -20.14 13.88
CA TRP A 316 12.67 -19.51 14.34
C TRP A 316 13.25 -20.16 15.59
N LYS A 317 12.44 -20.43 16.63
CA LYS A 317 12.90 -21.11 17.85
C LYS A 317 13.48 -22.49 17.57
N GLN A 318 12.88 -23.26 16.66
CA GLN A 318 13.40 -24.56 16.24
C GLN A 318 14.75 -24.43 15.54
N GLN A 319 14.90 -23.48 14.61
CA GLN A 319 16.15 -23.27 13.87
C GLN A 319 17.29 -22.80 14.78
N THR A 320 17.00 -22.04 15.82
CA THR A 320 18.00 -21.41 16.68
C THR A 320 18.29 -22.18 17.97
N ALA A 321 17.53 -23.22 18.29
CA ALA A 321 17.64 -23.96 19.55
C ALA A 321 19.04 -24.50 19.84
N ALA A 322 19.78 -24.89 18.80
CA ALA A 322 21.16 -25.49 18.92
C ALA A 322 22.24 -24.50 18.48
N LEU A 323 21.95 -23.23 18.27
CA LEU A 323 22.95 -22.23 17.89
C LEU A 323 23.74 -21.78 19.14
N PRO A 324 25.08 -21.69 19.06
CA PRO A 324 25.91 -21.37 20.22
C PRO A 324 26.04 -19.86 20.50
N TRP A 325 25.52 -19.02 19.61
CA TRP A 325 25.59 -17.56 19.68
C TRP A 325 24.27 -16.92 20.04
N ILE A 326 24.23 -15.58 20.13
CA ILE A 326 23.03 -14.80 20.40
C ILE A 326 22.17 -14.78 19.16
N SER A 327 20.95 -15.34 19.24
CA SER A 327 19.95 -15.28 18.18
C SER A 327 18.70 -14.59 18.68
N VAL A 328 18.38 -13.46 18.09
CA VAL A 328 17.21 -12.61 18.40
C VAL A 328 16.27 -12.52 17.20
N ARG A 329 15.05 -12.05 17.39
CA ARG A 329 14.06 -11.99 16.32
C ARG A 329 13.39 -10.63 16.26
N GLU A 330 13.25 -10.09 15.04
CA GLU A 330 12.37 -8.98 14.72
C GLU A 330 10.95 -9.48 14.46
N THR A 331 10.00 -8.98 15.22
CA THR A 331 8.59 -9.39 15.08
C THR A 331 7.93 -8.83 13.83
N GLU A 332 8.43 -7.71 13.33
CA GLU A 332 7.93 -7.01 12.14
C GLU A 332 8.57 -7.51 10.83
N GLY A 333 9.46 -8.51 10.92
CA GLY A 333 10.14 -9.11 9.76
C GLY A 333 10.85 -8.06 8.90
N LEU A 334 10.56 -8.04 7.59
CA LEU A 334 11.21 -7.13 6.64
C LEU A 334 10.84 -5.64 6.81
N SER A 335 9.84 -5.32 7.64
CA SER A 335 9.44 -3.94 7.94
C SER A 335 10.09 -3.41 9.23
N SER A 336 11.03 -4.15 9.81
CA SER A 336 11.61 -3.85 11.11
C SER A 336 12.47 -2.58 11.11
N ARG A 337 12.48 -1.91 12.27
CA ARG A 337 13.28 -0.70 12.49
C ARG A 337 14.78 -0.97 12.35
N SER A 338 15.26 -2.14 12.77
CA SER A 338 16.68 -2.48 12.71
C SER A 338 17.22 -2.52 11.28
N LEU A 339 16.41 -3.01 10.32
CA LEU A 339 16.76 -2.95 8.89
C LEU A 339 16.92 -1.52 8.38
N MET A 340 16.00 -0.62 8.76
CA MET A 340 16.05 0.78 8.34
C MET A 340 17.28 1.50 8.92
N VAL A 341 17.52 1.31 10.22
CA VAL A 341 18.59 1.97 10.95
C VAL A 341 19.97 1.57 10.43
N TYR A 342 20.17 0.30 10.09
CA TYR A 342 21.41 -0.21 9.52
C TYR A 342 21.44 -0.15 7.98
N ASN A 343 20.41 0.43 7.34
CA ASN A 343 20.27 0.54 5.89
C ASN A 343 20.50 -0.80 5.18
N VAL A 344 19.85 -1.85 5.67
CA VAL A 344 19.90 -3.20 5.08
C VAL A 344 18.98 -3.26 3.87
N GLN A 345 19.54 -3.41 2.68
CA GLN A 345 18.80 -3.40 1.40
C GLN A 345 18.61 -4.80 0.80
N SER A 346 19.42 -5.76 1.21
CA SER A 346 19.36 -7.15 0.73
C SER A 346 19.71 -8.12 1.86
N LEU A 347 19.29 -9.37 1.74
CA LEU A 347 19.54 -10.42 2.73
C LEU A 347 20.19 -11.62 2.07
N PRO A 348 21.10 -12.31 2.79
CA PRO A 348 21.63 -11.96 4.11
C PRO A 348 22.58 -10.77 4.07
N GLU A 349 22.58 -9.94 5.12
CA GLU A 349 23.50 -8.82 5.28
C GLU A 349 24.24 -8.95 6.61
N PHE A 350 25.50 -8.51 6.68
CA PHE A 350 26.23 -8.50 7.94
C PHE A 350 27.13 -7.28 8.09
N PHE A 351 27.44 -6.98 9.33
CA PHE A 351 28.35 -5.93 9.73
C PHE A 351 29.38 -6.48 10.72
N ILE A 352 30.62 -5.99 10.64
CA ILE A 352 31.67 -6.30 11.60
C ILE A 352 31.86 -5.11 12.51
N ILE A 353 31.81 -5.34 13.83
CA ILE A 353 31.95 -4.35 14.89
C ILE A 353 33.18 -4.71 15.70
N ASP A 354 34.04 -3.70 15.96
CA ASP A 354 35.25 -3.88 16.72
C ASP A 354 35.02 -3.93 18.25
N ARG A 355 36.08 -4.16 19.03
CA ARG A 355 36.02 -4.18 20.49
C ARG A 355 35.66 -2.83 21.11
N GLY A 356 35.91 -1.73 20.38
CA GLY A 356 35.53 -0.36 20.78
C GLY A 356 34.04 -0.07 20.57
N ASN A 357 33.30 -1.01 19.98
CA ASN A 357 31.92 -0.85 19.60
C ASN A 357 31.72 0.06 18.39
N ASN A 358 32.71 0.08 17.46
CA ASN A 358 32.63 0.82 16.21
C ASN A 358 32.27 -0.13 15.06
N LEU A 359 31.36 0.27 14.19
CA LEU A 359 31.07 -0.44 12.96
C LEU A 359 32.26 -0.24 11.99
N VAL A 360 32.96 -1.35 11.67
CA VAL A 360 34.20 -1.30 10.89
C VAL A 360 33.94 -1.57 9.41
N LYS A 361 33.15 -2.60 9.11
CA LYS A 361 32.85 -3.02 7.73
C LYS A 361 31.43 -3.56 7.59
N ARG A 362 30.92 -3.46 6.37
CA ARG A 362 29.67 -4.13 5.98
C ARG A 362 29.97 -5.20 4.90
N SER A 363 29.06 -6.11 4.67
CA SER A 363 29.24 -7.30 3.81
C SER A 363 29.86 -7.01 2.45
N GLN A 364 29.46 -5.94 1.76
CA GLN A 364 29.97 -5.58 0.43
C GLN A 364 31.47 -5.18 0.43
N GLN A 365 32.01 -4.84 1.60
CA GLN A 365 33.42 -4.44 1.78
C GLN A 365 34.31 -5.63 2.18
N VAL A 366 33.72 -6.81 2.40
CA VAL A 366 34.40 -7.99 2.96
C VAL A 366 34.48 -9.08 1.90
N LYS A 367 35.69 -9.44 1.52
CA LYS A 367 35.97 -10.57 0.61
C LYS A 367 36.09 -11.91 1.35
N ASP A 368 36.70 -11.88 2.52
CA ASP A 368 36.90 -13.00 3.40
C ASP A 368 36.55 -12.63 4.84
N ILE A 369 35.40 -13.11 5.30
CA ILE A 369 34.83 -12.77 6.61
C ILE A 369 35.75 -13.28 7.76
N GLU A 370 36.37 -14.45 7.58
CA GLU A 370 37.25 -15.03 8.59
C GLU A 370 38.53 -14.21 8.76
N ALA A 371 39.14 -13.80 7.65
CA ALA A 371 40.34 -12.96 7.67
C ALA A 371 40.09 -11.61 8.34
N GLU A 372 38.91 -10.98 8.05
CA GLU A 372 38.55 -9.70 8.67
C GLU A 372 38.30 -9.82 10.17
N ILE A 373 37.56 -10.84 10.62
CA ILE A 373 37.34 -11.10 12.04
C ILE A 373 38.67 -11.31 12.76
N LYS A 374 39.54 -12.14 12.19
CA LYS A 374 40.87 -12.43 12.76
C LYS A 374 41.73 -11.18 12.93
N SER A 375 41.62 -10.21 12.02
CA SER A 375 42.41 -8.96 12.09
C SER A 375 42.00 -8.04 13.24
N LEU A 376 40.82 -8.22 13.83
CA LEU A 376 40.25 -7.42 14.89
C LEU A 376 40.32 -8.08 16.28
N LEU A 377 40.58 -9.38 16.32
CA LEU A 377 40.71 -10.15 17.56
C LEU A 377 42.09 -9.93 18.24
#